data_435a66ca0e773a92120796459ce957c8
#
_entry.id   435a66ca0e773a92120796459ce957c8
#
_cell.length_a   1.000
_cell.length_b   1.000
_cell.length_c   1.000
_cell.angle_alpha   90.00
_cell.angle_beta   90.00
_cell.angle_gamma   90.00
#
_symmetry.space_group_name_H-M   'P 1'
#
loop_
_entity.id
_entity.type
_entity.pdbx_description
1 polymer ?
#
loop_
_entity_poly.entity_id
_entity_poly.type
_entity_poly.pdbx_seq_one_letter_code
_entity_poly.pdbx_strand_id
1 'polypeptide(L)'
;MELPKDRESLFAINVLAIPPEKDGSSVQIGLNTRIKLIYRPHEINNKSVIEDLPEKLTFTKHTDTIEIKNPTPYFITIGQMSFNGLPAKGAATMLKPFSESVIHEKNVKTLSFSIINDYGANSSIRNVTF
;
A
#
# COMPACT_ATOMS: atom_id res chain seq x y z
N MET A 1 7.80 -19.53 -15.69
CA MET A 1 6.63 -18.67 -15.43
C MET A 1 6.94 -17.27 -15.94
N GLU A 2 6.13 -16.77 -16.83
CA GLU A 2 6.25 -15.40 -17.30
C GLU A 2 5.40 -14.46 -16.43
N LEU A 3 6.02 -13.36 -15.98
CA LEU A 3 5.30 -12.31 -15.26
C LEU A 3 4.70 -11.32 -16.26
N PRO A 4 3.54 -10.73 -15.94
CA PRO A 4 2.99 -9.65 -16.77
C PRO A 4 3.99 -8.52 -16.96
N LYS A 5 4.03 -7.95 -18.16
CA LYS A 5 4.90 -6.81 -18.49
C LYS A 5 4.18 -5.47 -18.40
N ASP A 6 2.86 -5.50 -18.27
CA ASP A 6 2.00 -4.31 -18.21
C ASP A 6 1.73 -3.81 -16.79
N ARG A 7 2.22 -4.52 -15.77
CA ARG A 7 1.96 -4.21 -14.35
C ARG A 7 3.03 -4.78 -13.44
N GLU A 8 3.06 -4.25 -12.23
CA GLU A 8 3.88 -4.81 -11.16
C GLU A 8 3.32 -6.15 -10.66
N SER A 9 4.20 -7.01 -10.14
CA SER A 9 3.86 -8.27 -9.51
C SER A 9 4.35 -8.27 -8.06
N LEU A 10 3.56 -8.84 -7.15
CA LEU A 10 3.86 -8.90 -5.73
C LEU A 10 4.22 -10.32 -5.30
N PHE A 11 5.31 -10.42 -4.57
CA PHE A 11 5.77 -11.64 -3.92
C PHE A 11 5.95 -11.38 -2.42
N ALA A 12 5.94 -12.45 -1.65
CA ALA A 12 6.30 -12.40 -0.24
C ALA A 12 7.55 -13.26 -0.01
N ILE A 13 8.51 -12.70 0.73
CA ILE A 13 9.69 -13.43 1.19
C ILE A 13 9.53 -13.63 2.69
N ASN A 14 9.54 -14.88 3.14
CA ASN A 14 9.53 -15.22 4.55
C ASN A 14 10.95 -15.58 4.98
N VAL A 15 11.45 -14.90 5.99
CA VAL A 15 12.76 -15.18 6.57
C VAL A 15 12.53 -15.69 8.00
N LEU A 16 12.89 -16.93 8.23
CA LEU A 16 12.81 -17.54 9.55
C LEU A 16 14.21 -17.58 10.18
N ALA A 17 14.40 -16.82 11.24
CA ALA A 17 15.62 -16.84 12.03
C ALA A 17 15.44 -17.81 13.21
N ILE A 18 16.21 -18.90 13.21
CA ILE A 18 16.20 -19.89 14.28
C ILE A 18 17.48 -19.69 15.09
N PRO A 19 17.37 -19.35 16.39
CA PRO A 19 18.57 -19.21 17.22
C PRO A 19 19.27 -20.57 17.42
N PRO A 20 20.60 -20.58 17.55
CA PRO A 20 21.32 -21.81 17.81
C PRO A 20 20.93 -22.42 19.17
N GLU A 21 20.89 -23.76 19.24
CA GLU A 21 20.69 -24.45 20.52
C GLU A 21 21.82 -24.11 21.49
N LYS A 22 21.43 -23.75 22.71
CA LYS A 22 22.34 -23.56 23.82
C LYS A 22 22.02 -24.58 24.90
N ASP A 23 23.04 -25.31 25.35
CA ASP A 23 22.93 -26.25 26.47
C ASP A 23 22.42 -25.49 27.72
N GLY A 24 21.37 -26.02 28.35
CA GLY A 24 20.78 -25.44 29.55
C GLY A 24 19.80 -24.29 29.31
N SER A 25 19.52 -23.93 28.04
CA SER A 25 18.52 -22.95 27.71
C SER A 25 17.14 -23.60 27.68
N SER A 26 16.16 -23.03 28.40
CA SER A 26 14.80 -23.55 28.48
C SER A 26 13.84 -22.90 27.49
N VAL A 27 14.20 -21.75 26.89
CA VAL A 27 13.33 -21.01 25.96
C VAL A 27 14.13 -20.55 24.75
N GLN A 28 13.65 -20.91 23.55
CA GLN A 28 14.17 -20.43 22.27
C GLN A 28 13.06 -19.73 21.53
N ILE A 29 13.33 -18.53 21.03
CA ILE A 29 12.37 -17.75 20.24
C ILE A 29 12.88 -17.64 18.82
N GLY A 30 12.12 -18.20 17.87
CA GLY A 30 12.34 -17.99 16.44
C GLY A 30 11.61 -16.74 15.96
N LEU A 31 12.25 -15.96 15.09
CA LEU A 31 11.63 -14.82 14.45
C LEU A 31 11.29 -15.14 13.00
N ASN A 32 10.04 -14.92 12.61
CA ASN A 32 9.60 -15.04 11.24
C ASN A 32 9.27 -13.64 10.71
N THR A 33 10.05 -13.19 9.74
CA THR A 33 9.85 -11.88 9.10
C THR A 33 9.33 -12.08 7.69
N ARG A 34 8.22 -11.43 7.38
CA ARG A 34 7.64 -11.45 6.03
C ARG A 34 7.88 -10.10 5.36
N ILE A 35 8.55 -10.14 4.20
CA ILE A 35 8.91 -8.96 3.42
C ILE A 35 8.18 -9.03 2.09
N LYS A 36 7.60 -7.91 1.67
CA LYS A 36 7.01 -7.78 0.34
C LYS A 36 8.10 -7.48 -0.67
N LEU A 37 8.08 -8.21 -1.78
CA LEU A 37 8.95 -7.98 -2.92
C LEU A 37 8.09 -7.62 -4.12
N ILE A 38 8.28 -6.41 -4.66
CA ILE A 38 7.57 -5.95 -5.85
C ILE A 38 8.52 -6.02 -7.03
N TYR A 39 8.12 -6.78 -8.05
CA TYR A 39 8.81 -6.80 -9.33
C TYR A 39 8.17 -5.78 -10.25
N ARG A 40 8.98 -4.85 -10.75
CA ARG A 40 8.55 -3.82 -11.70
C ARG A 40 9.18 -4.11 -13.06
N PRO A 41 8.37 -4.44 -14.08
CA PRO A 41 8.88 -4.61 -15.44
C PRO A 41 9.52 -3.32 -15.97
N HIS A 42 10.52 -3.49 -16.83
CA HIS A 42 11.23 -2.36 -17.43
C HIS A 42 10.27 -1.43 -18.22
N GLU A 43 9.27 -2.02 -18.85
CA GLU A 43 8.29 -1.32 -19.69
C GLU A 43 7.48 -0.25 -18.92
N ILE A 44 7.33 -0.43 -17.61
CA ILE A 44 6.60 0.53 -16.76
C ILE A 44 7.52 1.25 -15.77
N ASN A 45 8.82 1.10 -15.87
CA ASN A 45 9.76 1.78 -14.98
C ASN A 45 9.98 3.23 -15.41
N ASN A 46 8.98 4.07 -15.16
CA ASN A 46 8.97 5.49 -15.50
C ASN A 46 8.94 6.33 -14.23
N LYS A 47 10.06 6.99 -13.93
CA LYS A 47 10.24 7.77 -12.70
C LYS A 47 9.22 8.89 -12.54
N SER A 48 8.94 9.66 -13.59
CA SER A 48 8.01 10.79 -13.50
C SER A 48 6.58 10.33 -13.22
N VAL A 49 6.15 9.22 -13.82
CA VAL A 49 4.83 8.64 -13.55
C VAL A 49 4.74 8.13 -12.11
N ILE A 50 5.80 7.50 -11.61
CA ILE A 50 5.86 6.96 -10.25
C ILE A 50 5.81 8.08 -9.21
N GLU A 51 6.48 9.20 -9.47
CA GLU A 51 6.44 10.38 -8.58
C GLU A 51 5.05 11.02 -8.52
N ASP A 52 4.26 10.90 -9.58
CA ASP A 52 2.91 11.46 -9.68
C ASP A 52 1.80 10.47 -9.26
N LEU A 53 2.14 9.31 -8.73
CA LEU A 53 1.15 8.30 -8.34
C LEU A 53 0.05 8.80 -7.40
N PRO A 54 0.33 9.69 -6.41
CA PRO A 54 -0.75 10.22 -5.57
C PRO A 54 -1.85 10.92 -6.36
N GLU A 55 -1.51 11.56 -7.49
CA GLU A 55 -2.46 12.25 -8.36
C GLU A 55 -3.31 11.30 -9.21
N LYS A 56 -2.90 10.04 -9.33
CA LYS A 56 -3.56 9.06 -10.20
C LYS A 56 -4.71 8.34 -9.51
N LEU A 57 -4.72 8.29 -8.18
CA LEU A 57 -5.81 7.68 -7.43
C LEU A 57 -7.10 8.51 -7.60
N THR A 58 -8.20 7.83 -7.83
CA THR A 58 -9.52 8.46 -7.89
C THR A 58 -10.38 8.00 -6.72
N PHE A 59 -11.19 8.93 -6.22
CA PHE A 59 -12.08 8.70 -5.08
C PHE A 59 -13.49 9.07 -5.48
N THR A 60 -14.42 8.14 -5.29
CA THR A 60 -15.84 8.37 -5.58
C THR A 60 -16.65 8.14 -4.31
N LYS A 61 -17.40 9.15 -3.90
CA LYS A 61 -18.26 9.06 -2.73
C LYS A 61 -19.62 8.49 -3.12
N HIS A 62 -20.03 7.48 -2.37
CA HIS A 62 -21.39 6.95 -2.34
C HIS A 62 -22.05 7.29 -0.99
N THR A 63 -23.28 6.85 -0.75
CA THR A 63 -24.03 7.21 0.46
C THR A 63 -23.29 6.83 1.76
N ASP A 64 -22.80 5.60 1.86
CA ASP A 64 -22.13 5.06 3.05
C ASP A 64 -20.73 4.54 2.78
N THR A 65 -20.21 4.77 1.59
CA THR A 65 -18.91 4.24 1.17
C THR A 65 -18.13 5.24 0.33
N ILE A 66 -16.82 5.05 0.30
CA ILE A 66 -15.92 5.73 -0.61
C ILE A 66 -15.19 4.67 -1.41
N GLU A 67 -15.29 4.74 -2.72
CA GLU A 67 -14.58 3.88 -3.64
C GLU A 67 -13.23 4.52 -3.98
N ILE A 68 -12.15 3.76 -3.82
CA ILE A 68 -10.80 4.17 -4.22
C ILE A 68 -10.41 3.33 -5.42
N LYS A 69 -10.03 3.98 -6.51
CA LYS A 69 -9.62 3.32 -7.73
C LYS A 69 -8.16 3.61 -8.03
N ASN A 70 -7.41 2.54 -8.27
CA ASN A 70 -6.04 2.60 -8.76
C ASN A 70 -6.00 2.23 -10.25
N PRO A 71 -6.01 3.20 -11.16
CA PRO A 71 -5.98 2.93 -12.60
C PRO A 71 -4.56 2.70 -13.13
N THR A 72 -3.57 2.65 -12.26
CA THR A 72 -2.15 2.55 -12.64
C THR A 72 -1.66 1.09 -12.64
N PRO A 73 -0.55 0.81 -13.34
CA PRO A 73 0.06 -0.52 -13.31
C PRO A 73 0.90 -0.79 -12.06
N TYR A 74 0.89 0.10 -11.07
CA TYR A 74 1.72 0.01 -9.88
C TYR A 74 0.90 -0.36 -8.64
N PHE A 75 1.51 -1.09 -7.71
CA PHE A 75 0.97 -1.22 -6.35
C PHE A 75 1.11 0.12 -5.63
N ILE A 76 0.04 0.58 -5.01
CA ILE A 76 0.04 1.83 -4.25
C ILE A 76 -0.34 1.52 -2.81
N THR A 77 0.54 1.86 -1.88
CA THR A 77 0.27 1.71 -0.45
C THR A 77 -0.10 3.06 0.14
N ILE A 78 -1.30 3.14 0.70
CA ILE A 78 -1.74 4.33 1.42
C ILE A 78 -1.13 4.29 2.82
N GLY A 79 -0.31 5.28 3.14
CA GLY A 79 0.39 5.36 4.43
C GLY A 79 -0.47 6.01 5.51
N GLN A 80 -1.02 7.17 5.22
CA GLN A 80 -1.87 7.92 6.12
C GLN A 80 -3.18 8.26 5.45
N MET A 81 -4.27 8.23 6.19
CA MET A 81 -5.57 8.63 5.71
C MET A 81 -6.36 9.28 6.84
N SER A 82 -7.08 10.35 6.52
CA SER A 82 -7.96 11.04 7.47
C SER A 82 -9.28 11.38 6.80
N PHE A 83 -10.36 11.29 7.57
CA PHE A 83 -11.71 11.67 7.14
C PHE A 83 -12.17 12.86 7.99
N ASN A 84 -12.55 13.96 7.33
CA ASN A 84 -12.98 15.20 8.02
C ASN A 84 -11.96 15.68 9.08
N GLY A 85 -10.67 15.51 8.81
CA GLY A 85 -9.59 15.88 9.71
C GLY A 85 -9.27 14.86 10.82
N LEU A 86 -9.99 13.75 10.91
CA LEU A 86 -9.76 12.71 11.92
C LEU A 86 -9.04 11.51 11.29
N PRO A 87 -7.95 11.02 11.91
CA PRO A 87 -7.23 9.88 11.39
C PRO A 87 -8.11 8.64 11.24
N ALA A 88 -7.97 7.94 10.11
CA ALA A 88 -8.64 6.67 9.90
C ALA A 88 -8.08 5.61 10.84
N LYS A 89 -8.96 4.73 11.30
CA LYS A 89 -8.56 3.58 12.10
C LYS A 89 -8.23 2.41 11.17
N GLY A 90 -7.12 1.76 11.44
CA GLY A 90 -6.72 0.56 10.72
C GLY A 90 -5.31 0.62 10.13
N ALA A 91 -4.92 -0.48 9.53
CA ALA A 91 -3.60 -0.62 8.91
C ALA A 91 -3.54 0.07 7.54
N ALA A 92 -2.34 0.37 7.09
CA ALA A 92 -2.10 0.85 5.74
C ALA A 92 -2.69 -0.12 4.70
N THR A 93 -3.39 0.44 3.73
CA THR A 93 -4.05 -0.33 2.67
C THR A 93 -3.21 -0.30 1.40
N MET A 94 -2.93 -1.47 0.83
CA MET A 94 -2.25 -1.58 -0.44
C MET A 94 -3.26 -1.86 -1.55
N LEU A 95 -3.24 -1.04 -2.58
CA LEU A 95 -4.07 -1.17 -3.77
C LEU A 95 -3.27 -1.87 -4.86
N LYS A 96 -3.84 -2.93 -5.42
CA LYS A 96 -3.25 -3.66 -6.55
C LYS A 96 -3.33 -2.82 -7.83
N PRO A 97 -2.48 -3.11 -8.83
CA PRO A 97 -2.61 -2.51 -10.16
C PRO A 97 -4.01 -2.71 -10.74
N PHE A 98 -4.56 -1.67 -11.36
CA PHE A 98 -5.85 -1.69 -12.04
C PHE A 98 -7.00 -2.23 -11.17
N SER A 99 -7.00 -1.89 -9.88
CA SER A 99 -7.98 -2.39 -8.92
C SER A 99 -8.77 -1.28 -8.24
N GLU A 100 -9.81 -1.69 -7.56
CA GLU A 100 -10.69 -0.84 -6.77
C GLU A 100 -10.77 -1.36 -5.35
N SER A 101 -10.98 -0.47 -4.39
CA SER A 101 -11.22 -0.81 -3.00
C SER A 101 -12.35 0.06 -2.45
N VAL A 102 -13.10 -0.44 -1.50
CA VAL A 102 -14.22 0.28 -0.89
C VAL A 102 -13.95 0.47 0.60
N ILE A 103 -14.13 1.70 1.06
CA ILE A 103 -14.04 2.07 2.47
C ILE A 103 -15.46 2.36 2.97
N HIS A 104 -15.83 1.77 4.09
CA HIS A 104 -17.14 2.00 4.74
C HIS A 104 -17.02 3.17 5.71
N GLU A 105 -17.30 4.37 5.22
CA GLU A 105 -17.32 5.61 6.02
C GLU A 105 -18.49 6.49 5.59
N LYS A 106 -19.18 7.03 6.60
CA LYS A 106 -20.35 7.89 6.40
C LYS A 106 -20.01 9.36 6.61
N ASN A 107 -20.76 10.22 5.94
CA ASN A 107 -20.69 11.68 6.17
C ASN A 107 -19.31 12.29 5.94
N VAL A 108 -18.53 11.71 5.03
CA VAL A 108 -17.21 12.24 4.67
C VAL A 108 -17.38 13.44 3.74
N LYS A 109 -16.87 14.58 4.14
CA LYS A 109 -16.82 15.80 3.32
C LYS A 109 -15.44 16.02 2.73
N THR A 110 -14.41 15.69 3.51
CA THR A 110 -13.02 15.80 3.09
C THR A 110 -12.26 14.53 3.43
N LEU A 111 -11.35 14.15 2.56
CA LEU A 111 -10.44 13.03 2.75
C LEU A 111 -9.03 13.54 2.50
N SER A 112 -8.10 13.19 3.37
CA SER A 112 -6.68 13.45 3.16
C SER A 112 -5.92 12.14 3.18
N PHE A 113 -4.90 12.03 2.36
CA PHE A 113 -4.09 10.81 2.30
C PHE A 113 -2.65 11.11 1.88
N SER A 114 -1.77 10.18 2.20
CA SER A 114 -0.43 10.09 1.63
C SER A 114 -0.18 8.66 1.17
N ILE A 115 0.77 8.48 0.26
CA ILE A 115 1.20 7.16 -0.15
C ILE A 115 2.63 6.91 0.31
N ILE A 116 2.98 5.63 0.47
CA ILE A 116 4.34 5.22 0.79
C ILE A 116 5.09 4.99 -0.53
N ASN A 117 6.20 5.68 -0.72
CA ASN A 117 7.02 5.55 -1.93
C ASN A 117 7.96 4.33 -1.87
N ASP A 118 8.73 4.13 -2.94
CA ASP A 118 9.68 3.00 -3.06
C ASP A 118 10.74 2.98 -1.96
N TYR A 119 11.02 4.12 -1.32
CA TYR A 119 12.02 4.25 -0.26
C TYR A 119 11.40 4.13 1.15
N GLY A 120 10.11 3.86 1.25
CA GLY A 120 9.41 3.72 2.52
C GLY A 120 8.99 5.04 3.17
N ALA A 121 9.11 6.16 2.46
CA ALA A 121 8.71 7.47 2.96
C ALA A 121 7.30 7.83 2.50
N ASN A 122 6.59 8.61 3.32
CA ASN A 122 5.30 9.15 2.93
C ASN A 122 5.46 10.29 1.91
N SER A 123 4.59 10.30 0.91
CA SER A 123 4.44 11.46 0.03
C SER A 123 3.86 12.65 0.79
N SER A 124 3.83 13.82 0.15
CA SER A 124 3.05 14.94 0.66
C SER A 124 1.57 14.56 0.76
N ILE A 125 0.87 15.19 1.70
CA ILE A 125 -0.56 14.92 1.91
C ILE A 125 -1.36 15.51 0.77
N ARG A 126 -2.30 14.72 0.25
CA ARG A 126 -3.27 15.13 -0.77
C ARG A 126 -4.64 15.24 -0.12
N ASN A 127 -5.42 16.20 -0.59
CA ASN A 127 -6.76 16.46 -0.07
C ASN A 127 -7.79 16.25 -1.18
N VAL A 128 -8.87 15.56 -0.83
CA VAL A 128 -10.02 15.35 -1.70
C VAL A 128 -11.24 15.93 -1.01
N THR A 129 -11.99 16.77 -1.74
CA THR A 129 -13.24 17.35 -1.24
C THR A 129 -14.40 16.79 -2.03
N PHE A 130 -15.41 16.33 -1.33
CA PHE A 130 -16.62 15.76 -1.94
C PHE A 130 -17.78 16.75 -1.95
#